data_34954306b8f8cd1391826e50388e16fa
#
_entry.id   34954306b8f8cd1391826e50388e16fa
#
_cell.length_a   1.000
_cell.length_b   1.000
_cell.length_c   1.000
_cell.angle_alpha   90.00
_cell.angle_beta   90.00
_cell.angle_gamma   90.00
#
_symmetry.space_group_name_H-M   'P 1'
#
loop_
_entity.id
_entity.type
_entity.pdbx_description
1 polymer ?
#
loop_
_entity_poly.entity_id
_entity_poly.type
_entity_poly.pdbx_seq_one_letter_code
_entity_poly.pdbx_strand_id
1 'polypeptide(L)'
;MIPLSRAASSTKAELGVSQLPGDPASVHPPKTENRSAPGRIRRGEQRITASRGAATISAFQRLPRRSSTKAGFSLSVFSTSAFTLIEMIVVMLIIATLTALFMGAASSVFDRARRTQAKNDVIQIATAVNAFYTEYGRYPVTVTDPTKDAFFGTGSTPAGSNAYGTNVVLLNVLRNITTDPNAVALNPRQIVFLSPGGAKNTVPPRGGIATADNCYYDPWGSQYAIVIDTNYDNTITNPYSDSDGSAGTTPLRFGAVAYSYGKNGALGGGSASSPYTSEGGSAGKFKGSSDILSW
;
A
#
# COMPACT_ATOMS: atom_id res chain seq x y z
N MET A 1 -61.56 -32.74 -12.67
CA MET A 1 -61.32 -34.14 -13.10
C MET A 1 -59.86 -34.46 -12.87
N ILE A 2 -59.59 -35.26 -11.86
CA ILE A 2 -58.31 -35.89 -11.52
C ILE A 2 -58.31 -37.26 -12.21
N PRO A 3 -57.19 -37.90 -12.60
CA PRO A 3 -56.39 -38.71 -11.73
C PRO A 3 -54.88 -38.53 -11.97
N LEU A 4 -54.01 -38.53 -10.94
CA LEU A 4 -53.40 -39.62 -10.18
C LEU A 4 -52.79 -40.77 -10.99
N SER A 5 -51.48 -40.98 -10.89
CA SER A 5 -50.83 -42.24 -10.54
C SER A 5 -49.32 -42.24 -10.78
N ARG A 6 -48.50 -42.39 -9.72
CA ARG A 6 -47.71 -43.56 -9.35
C ARG A 6 -46.38 -43.68 -10.12
N ALA A 7 -45.27 -44.09 -9.61
CA ALA A 7 -44.78 -44.55 -8.30
C ALA A 7 -43.25 -44.74 -8.43
N ALA A 8 -42.61 -44.64 -7.32
CA ALA A 8 -41.28 -45.04 -6.91
C ALA A 8 -40.62 -46.24 -7.64
N SER A 9 -39.32 -46.16 -7.83
CA SER A 9 -38.43 -47.31 -7.71
C SER A 9 -37.11 -46.91 -7.07
N SER A 10 -36.97 -47.40 -5.86
CA SER A 10 -35.75 -47.48 -5.07
C SER A 10 -34.92 -48.64 -5.63
N THR A 11 -33.62 -48.41 -5.87
CA THR A 11 -32.68 -49.52 -5.98
C THR A 11 -31.45 -49.18 -5.12
N LYS A 12 -31.40 -49.88 -4.02
CA LYS A 12 -30.34 -50.07 -3.06
C LYS A 12 -29.42 -51.17 -3.61
N ALA A 13 -28.15 -50.91 -3.72
CA ALA A 13 -27.09 -51.92 -3.87
C ALA A 13 -25.89 -51.42 -3.09
N GLU A 14 -25.70 -51.95 -2.07
CA GLU A 14 -24.88 -52.86 -1.28
C GLU A 14 -23.38 -52.74 -1.59
N LEU A 15 -22.69 -52.42 -0.51
CA LEU A 15 -21.39 -52.81 0.01
C LEU A 15 -20.52 -53.76 -0.84
N GLY A 16 -19.35 -53.31 -1.19
CA GLY A 16 -18.19 -54.13 -1.47
C GLY A 16 -17.01 -53.61 -0.61
N VAL A 17 -16.86 -54.21 0.56
CA VAL A 17 -15.66 -54.17 1.39
C VAL A 17 -14.64 -55.11 0.78
N SER A 18 -13.47 -54.62 0.41
CA SER A 18 -12.30 -55.47 0.19
C SER A 18 -11.05 -54.82 0.75
N GLN A 19 -10.62 -55.42 1.76
CA GLN A 19 -9.41 -55.47 2.58
C GLN A 19 -8.12 -54.92 1.97
N LEU A 20 -7.44 -54.19 2.84
CA LEU A 20 -5.99 -53.97 2.90
C LEU A 20 -5.21 -55.31 2.98
N PRO A 21 -3.96 -55.37 2.47
CA PRO A 21 -2.89 -55.31 3.44
C PRO A 21 -1.61 -54.63 2.93
N GLY A 22 -0.78 -54.13 3.85
CA GLY A 22 0.65 -53.94 3.60
C GLY A 22 1.25 -52.63 4.09
N ASP A 23 1.38 -52.45 5.38
CA ASP A 23 2.53 -51.82 6.00
C ASP A 23 3.64 -52.85 6.15
N PRO A 24 4.94 -52.58 6.17
CA PRO A 24 5.67 -51.41 6.63
C PRO A 24 6.97 -51.12 5.84
N ALA A 25 7.46 -49.91 5.88
CA ALA A 25 8.89 -49.70 5.86
C ALA A 25 9.18 -48.35 6.57
N SER A 26 9.58 -48.50 7.83
CA SER A 26 10.26 -47.49 8.62
C SER A 26 11.55 -47.07 7.91
N VAL A 27 11.61 -45.88 7.38
CA VAL A 27 12.86 -45.27 6.96
C VAL A 27 13.29 -44.28 8.06
N HIS A 28 14.33 -44.69 8.78
CA HIS A 28 15.03 -43.87 9.74
C HIS A 28 15.60 -42.60 9.08
N PRO A 29 15.56 -41.45 9.77
CA PRO A 29 16.29 -40.27 9.33
C PRO A 29 17.81 -40.49 9.53
N PRO A 30 18.67 -39.99 8.62
CA PRO A 30 20.09 -40.06 8.79
C PRO A 30 20.55 -39.18 9.94
N LYS A 31 21.42 -39.72 10.75
CA LYS A 31 22.12 -39.09 11.86
C LYS A 31 22.83 -37.83 11.41
N THR A 32 22.53 -36.74 12.09
CA THR A 32 23.32 -35.50 12.06
C THR A 32 24.75 -35.77 12.53
N GLU A 33 25.67 -35.71 11.62
CA GLU A 33 27.12 -35.69 11.93
C GLU A 33 27.51 -34.27 12.37
N ASN A 34 27.83 -34.18 13.63
CA ASN A 34 28.34 -33.01 14.34
C ASN A 34 29.74 -32.72 13.88
N ARG A 35 29.99 -31.69 13.08
CA ARG A 35 31.32 -31.14 12.83
C ARG A 35 31.44 -29.72 13.33
N SER A 36 31.94 -29.64 14.54
CA SER A 36 32.89 -28.67 15.09
C SER A 36 32.99 -27.29 14.40
N ALA A 37 32.57 -26.26 15.10
CA ALA A 37 33.19 -24.94 15.08
C ALA A 37 34.64 -25.01 15.63
N PRO A 38 35.50 -24.01 15.48
CA PRO A 38 35.23 -22.59 15.55
C PRO A 38 36.06 -21.70 14.61
N GLY A 39 35.49 -20.64 14.13
CA GLY A 39 36.19 -19.49 13.58
C GLY A 39 35.94 -18.25 14.42
N ARG A 40 36.77 -18.09 15.43
CA ARG A 40 36.81 -16.89 16.31
C ARG A 40 37.37 -15.71 15.50
N ILE A 41 36.52 -14.83 15.01
CA ILE A 41 36.96 -13.57 14.45
C ILE A 41 37.28 -12.63 15.60
N ARG A 42 38.58 -12.35 15.75
CA ARG A 42 39.15 -11.38 16.69
C ARG A 42 38.63 -9.98 16.32
N ARG A 43 37.93 -9.37 17.24
CA ARG A 43 37.76 -7.92 17.31
C ARG A 43 39.14 -7.28 17.51
N GLY A 44 39.60 -6.56 16.50
CA GLY A 44 40.76 -5.69 16.64
C GLY A 44 40.36 -4.45 17.47
N GLU A 45 40.69 -4.48 18.75
CA GLU A 45 40.76 -3.27 19.56
C GLU A 45 41.97 -2.43 19.09
N GLN A 46 41.70 -1.35 18.42
CA GLN A 46 42.72 -0.31 18.21
C GLN A 46 42.92 0.43 19.53
N ARG A 47 43.97 0.04 20.25
CA ARG A 47 44.53 0.81 21.35
C ARG A 47 45.15 2.08 20.77
N ILE A 48 44.55 3.19 21.06
CA ILE A 48 45.21 4.51 20.88
C ILE A 48 46.20 4.65 22.05
N THR A 49 47.46 4.46 21.77
CA THR A 49 48.53 4.76 22.71
C THR A 49 48.76 6.26 22.76
N ALA A 50 48.38 6.87 23.87
CA ALA A 50 48.75 8.22 24.17
C ALA A 50 50.23 8.30 24.48
N SER A 51 51.02 8.88 23.60
CA SER A 51 52.39 9.25 23.81
C SER A 51 52.46 10.40 24.81
N ARG A 52 52.96 10.08 26.02
CA ARG A 52 53.39 11.09 26.99
C ARG A 52 54.76 11.64 26.55
N GLY A 53 54.78 12.78 25.88
CA GLY A 53 55.94 13.59 25.72
C GLY A 53 56.14 14.48 26.96
N ALA A 54 57.12 14.14 27.81
CA ALA A 54 57.60 15.02 28.85
C ALA A 54 58.43 16.13 28.20
N ALA A 55 57.98 17.36 28.28
CA ALA A 55 58.75 18.53 27.95
C ALA A 55 59.02 19.36 29.20
N THR A 56 60.26 19.51 29.44
CA THR A 56 61.00 20.13 30.50
C THR A 56 60.60 21.58 30.74
N ILE A 57 60.42 21.89 32.02
CA ILE A 57 60.22 23.22 32.54
C ILE A 57 61.53 24.00 32.47
N SER A 58 61.55 25.14 31.79
CA SER A 58 62.55 26.18 32.02
C SER A 58 62.08 27.50 31.40
N ALA A 59 61.91 28.42 32.23
CA ALA A 59 62.10 29.86 32.09
C ALA A 59 60.98 30.71 32.69
N PHE A 60 61.26 31.06 33.90
CA PHE A 60 60.55 32.11 34.64
C PHE A 60 60.81 33.47 33.96
N GLN A 61 59.97 33.95 33.08
CA GLN A 61 60.00 35.30 32.61
C GLN A 61 58.96 36.15 33.34
N ARG A 62 59.47 37.08 34.14
CA ARG A 62 58.68 38.14 34.80
C ARG A 62 57.93 38.97 33.75
N LEU A 63 56.62 38.89 33.77
CA LEU A 63 55.75 39.78 33.04
C LEU A 63 55.67 41.16 33.74
N PRO A 64 55.73 42.28 32.99
CA PRO A 64 55.56 43.59 33.55
C PRO A 64 54.10 43.78 34.02
N ARG A 65 53.98 44.35 35.19
CA ARG A 65 52.75 44.83 35.79
C ARG A 65 52.01 45.75 34.84
N ARG A 66 51.03 45.24 34.12
CA ARG A 66 50.16 46.10 33.28
C ARG A 66 49.18 46.79 34.21
N SER A 67 49.21 48.08 34.20
CA SER A 67 48.31 49.02 34.87
C SER A 67 46.87 48.69 34.49
N SER A 68 46.02 48.45 35.48
CA SER A 68 44.60 48.26 35.38
C SER A 68 43.96 49.57 34.88
N THR A 69 43.83 49.71 33.57
CA THR A 69 42.85 50.63 32.97
C THR A 69 41.51 50.02 33.16
N LYS A 70 40.70 50.56 34.05
CA LYS A 70 39.28 50.26 34.15
C LYS A 70 38.63 50.59 32.81
N ALA A 71 38.54 49.60 31.91
CA ALA A 71 37.65 49.68 30.79
C ALA A 71 36.23 49.70 31.34
N GLY A 72 35.60 50.85 31.35
CA GLY A 72 34.20 51.00 31.64
C GLY A 72 33.44 50.18 30.62
N PHE A 73 32.92 49.03 31.05
CA PHE A 73 31.99 48.23 30.28
C PHE A 73 30.70 49.05 30.19
N SER A 74 30.57 49.80 29.11
CA SER A 74 29.33 50.47 28.78
C SER A 74 28.32 49.39 28.44
N LEU A 75 27.50 49.03 29.40
CA LEU A 75 26.27 48.26 29.15
C LEU A 75 25.42 49.18 28.25
N SER A 76 25.46 48.91 26.95
CA SER A 76 24.42 49.42 26.06
C SER A 76 23.11 48.84 26.56
N VAL A 77 22.35 49.64 27.27
CA VAL A 77 20.98 49.33 27.63
C VAL A 77 20.24 49.18 26.30
N PHE A 78 20.03 47.94 25.85
CA PHE A 78 19.05 47.71 24.81
C PHE A 78 17.74 48.27 25.35
N SER A 79 17.30 49.39 24.80
CA SER A 79 15.99 49.93 25.14
C SER A 79 14.97 48.85 24.74
N THR A 80 14.52 48.09 25.69
CA THR A 80 13.39 47.20 25.54
C THR A 80 12.18 48.10 25.37
N SER A 81 11.83 48.38 24.12
CA SER A 81 10.53 48.94 23.82
C SER A 81 9.48 47.92 24.31
N ALA A 82 8.81 48.27 25.41
CA ALA A 82 7.70 47.49 25.91
C ALA A 82 6.58 47.56 24.88
N PHE A 83 6.11 46.39 24.39
CA PHE A 83 4.97 46.32 23.49
C PHE A 83 3.74 46.95 24.14
N THR A 84 3.02 47.75 23.41
CA THR A 84 1.76 48.33 23.85
C THR A 84 0.65 47.24 23.84
N LEU A 85 -0.29 47.33 24.77
CA LEU A 85 -1.40 46.39 24.85
C LEU A 85 -2.21 46.38 23.53
N ILE A 86 -2.38 47.53 22.91
CA ILE A 86 -3.09 47.65 21.63
C ILE A 86 -2.34 46.94 20.49
N GLU A 87 -1.03 46.98 20.45
CA GLU A 87 -0.20 46.32 19.44
C GLU A 87 -0.37 44.80 19.50
N MET A 88 -0.42 44.22 20.73
CA MET A 88 -0.68 42.82 20.93
C MET A 88 -2.09 42.41 20.51
N ILE A 89 -3.13 43.20 20.82
CA ILE A 89 -4.50 42.95 20.42
C ILE A 89 -4.67 42.97 18.91
N VAL A 90 -4.06 43.93 18.22
CA VAL A 90 -4.12 44.03 16.76
C VAL A 90 -3.45 42.82 16.09
N VAL A 91 -2.27 42.40 16.57
CA VAL A 91 -1.59 41.22 16.04
C VAL A 91 -2.41 39.96 16.24
N MET A 92 -2.99 39.75 17.44
CA MET A 92 -3.86 38.59 17.69
C MET A 92 -5.10 38.60 16.83
N LEU A 93 -5.70 39.75 16.56
CA LEU A 93 -6.87 39.91 15.67
C LEU A 93 -6.51 39.50 14.24
N ILE A 94 -5.37 39.96 13.73
CA ILE A 94 -4.91 39.60 12.38
C ILE A 94 -4.64 38.10 12.28
N ILE A 95 -3.93 37.50 13.25
CA ILE A 95 -3.65 36.07 13.26
C ILE A 95 -4.96 35.27 13.34
N ALA A 96 -5.91 35.66 14.17
CA ALA A 96 -7.17 34.99 14.30
C ALA A 96 -8.00 35.01 13.00
N THR A 97 -8.06 36.15 12.34
CA THR A 97 -8.77 36.26 11.03
C THR A 97 -8.11 35.45 9.93
N LEU A 98 -6.78 35.48 9.82
CA LEU A 98 -6.04 34.68 8.85
C LEU A 98 -6.19 33.19 9.11
N THR A 99 -6.13 32.75 10.36
CA THR A 99 -6.31 31.35 10.75
C THR A 99 -7.71 30.86 10.42
N ALA A 100 -8.74 31.65 10.68
CA ALA A 100 -10.12 31.31 10.37
C ALA A 100 -10.36 31.10 8.86
N LEU A 101 -9.78 31.96 8.02
CA LEU A 101 -9.85 31.84 6.56
C LEU A 101 -9.09 30.60 6.07
N PHE A 102 -7.92 30.29 6.65
CA PHE A 102 -7.10 29.18 6.24
C PHE A 102 -7.75 27.82 6.57
N MET A 103 -8.41 27.69 7.72
CA MET A 103 -9.07 26.46 8.13
C MET A 103 -10.14 25.99 7.15
N GLY A 104 -10.93 26.89 6.57
CA GLY A 104 -11.97 26.56 5.58
C GLY A 104 -11.41 25.99 4.27
N ALA A 105 -10.25 26.48 3.83
CA ALA A 105 -9.61 26.05 2.59
C ALA A 105 -8.83 24.73 2.70
N ALA A 106 -8.31 24.41 3.87
CA ALA A 106 -7.38 23.28 4.06
C ALA A 106 -8.01 21.92 3.73
N SER A 107 -9.25 21.67 4.12
CA SER A 107 -9.94 20.38 3.91
C SER A 107 -10.06 20.01 2.43
N SER A 108 -10.40 20.97 1.58
CA SER A 108 -10.56 20.75 0.14
C SER A 108 -9.22 20.45 -0.56
N VAL A 109 -8.13 21.04 -0.08
CA VAL A 109 -6.77 20.77 -0.59
C VAL A 109 -6.34 19.35 -0.29
N PHE A 110 -6.57 18.87 0.94
CA PHE A 110 -6.25 17.50 1.32
C PHE A 110 -7.06 16.47 0.53
N ASP A 111 -8.34 16.70 0.27
CA ASP A 111 -9.14 15.79 -0.54
C ASP A 111 -8.65 15.75 -2.00
N ARG A 112 -8.27 16.87 -2.58
CA ARG A 112 -7.65 16.92 -3.91
C ARG A 112 -6.33 16.17 -3.96
N ALA A 113 -5.47 16.35 -2.95
CA ALA A 113 -4.20 15.65 -2.86
C ALA A 113 -4.39 14.12 -2.80
N ARG A 114 -5.35 13.62 -1.99
CA ARG A 114 -5.70 12.19 -1.94
C ARG A 114 -6.21 11.67 -3.27
N ARG A 115 -7.08 12.40 -3.96
CA ARG A 115 -7.58 12.01 -5.30
C ARG A 115 -6.43 11.94 -6.31
N THR A 116 -5.51 12.90 -6.30
CA THR A 116 -4.33 12.88 -7.17
C THR A 116 -3.42 11.70 -6.87
N GLN A 117 -3.18 11.41 -5.59
CA GLN A 117 -2.42 10.22 -5.17
C GLN A 117 -3.09 8.95 -5.70
N ALA A 118 -4.38 8.75 -5.43
CA ALA A 118 -5.11 7.57 -5.87
C ALA A 118 -5.11 7.44 -7.41
N LYS A 119 -5.24 8.55 -8.16
CA LYS A 119 -5.17 8.52 -9.63
C LYS A 119 -3.79 8.08 -10.13
N ASN A 120 -2.74 8.56 -9.51
CA ASN A 120 -1.38 8.12 -9.84
C ASN A 120 -1.19 6.64 -9.53
N ASP A 121 -1.68 6.17 -8.38
CA ASP A 121 -1.54 4.79 -7.95
C ASP A 121 -2.27 3.81 -8.90
N VAL A 122 -3.53 4.09 -9.27
CA VAL A 122 -4.26 3.22 -10.22
C VAL A 122 -3.63 3.20 -11.61
N ILE A 123 -3.08 4.31 -12.09
CA ILE A 123 -2.35 4.37 -13.36
C ILE A 123 -1.05 3.56 -13.27
N GLN A 124 -0.31 3.67 -12.17
CA GLN A 124 0.91 2.90 -11.94
C GLN A 124 0.63 1.39 -11.90
N ILE A 125 -0.45 0.96 -11.23
CA ILE A 125 -0.85 -0.45 -11.19
C ILE A 125 -1.14 -0.96 -12.61
N ALA A 126 -2.00 -0.28 -13.36
CA ALA A 126 -2.35 -0.68 -14.73
C ALA A 126 -1.11 -0.70 -15.65
N THR A 127 -0.25 0.31 -15.53
CA THR A 127 1.02 0.37 -16.27
C THR A 127 1.95 -0.78 -15.91
N ALA A 128 2.07 -1.13 -14.62
CA ALA A 128 2.92 -2.24 -14.18
C ALA A 128 2.43 -3.60 -14.70
N VAL A 129 1.11 -3.83 -14.74
CA VAL A 129 0.52 -5.05 -15.33
C VAL A 129 0.83 -5.13 -16.82
N ASN A 130 0.66 -4.02 -17.55
CA ASN A 130 0.97 -3.97 -18.99
C ASN A 130 2.47 -4.12 -19.28
N ALA A 131 3.33 -3.55 -18.44
CA ALA A 131 4.78 -3.73 -18.53
C ALA A 131 5.18 -5.19 -18.31
N PHE A 132 4.56 -5.85 -17.34
CA PHE A 132 4.74 -7.28 -17.11
C PHE A 132 4.31 -8.10 -18.33
N TYR A 133 3.14 -7.79 -18.90
CA TYR A 133 2.66 -8.44 -20.13
C TYR A 133 3.64 -8.24 -21.31
N THR A 134 4.18 -7.04 -21.47
CA THR A 134 5.15 -6.75 -22.51
C THR A 134 6.45 -7.57 -22.36
N GLU A 135 6.88 -7.80 -21.12
CA GLU A 135 8.11 -8.54 -20.82
C GLU A 135 7.95 -10.06 -20.94
N TYR A 136 6.80 -10.59 -20.49
CA TYR A 136 6.60 -12.04 -20.38
C TYR A 136 5.61 -12.63 -21.40
N GLY A 137 4.89 -11.80 -22.18
CA GLY A 137 3.84 -12.21 -23.11
C GLY A 137 2.61 -12.83 -22.41
N ARG A 138 2.49 -12.65 -21.10
CA ARG A 138 1.38 -13.17 -20.29
C ARG A 138 1.12 -12.23 -19.11
N TYR A 139 -0.07 -12.32 -18.52
CA TYR A 139 -0.41 -11.54 -17.33
C TYR A 139 0.20 -12.13 -16.04
N PRO A 140 0.42 -11.31 -14.99
CA PRO A 140 1.05 -11.70 -13.73
C PRO A 140 0.11 -12.48 -12.81
N VAL A 141 -0.56 -13.49 -13.34
CA VAL A 141 -1.56 -14.31 -12.63
C VAL A 141 -1.58 -15.73 -13.15
N THR A 142 -1.79 -16.69 -12.25
CA THR A 142 -2.09 -18.08 -12.63
C THR A 142 -3.58 -18.18 -12.91
N VAL A 143 -3.94 -18.32 -14.19
CA VAL A 143 -5.35 -18.35 -14.64
C VAL A 143 -6.00 -19.67 -14.19
N THR A 144 -7.12 -19.56 -13.47
CA THR A 144 -7.92 -20.73 -13.04
C THR A 144 -9.06 -21.05 -14.01
N ASP A 145 -9.60 -20.03 -14.67
CA ASP A 145 -10.65 -20.18 -15.68
C ASP A 145 -10.28 -19.27 -16.87
N PRO A 146 -9.85 -19.85 -18.01
CA PRO A 146 -9.41 -19.07 -19.17
C PRO A 146 -10.57 -18.41 -19.94
N THR A 147 -11.81 -18.57 -19.52
CA THR A 147 -12.98 -17.96 -20.17
C THR A 147 -13.42 -16.65 -19.51
N LYS A 148 -12.73 -16.25 -18.43
CA LYS A 148 -13.10 -15.08 -17.62
C LYS A 148 -11.90 -14.23 -17.28
N ASP A 149 -12.17 -12.98 -17.00
CA ASP A 149 -11.20 -12.01 -16.49
C ASP A 149 -10.82 -12.30 -15.02
N ALA A 150 -9.66 -11.82 -14.61
CA ALA A 150 -9.24 -11.92 -13.21
C ALA A 150 -9.55 -10.63 -12.46
N PHE A 151 -10.25 -10.73 -11.34
CA PHE A 151 -10.51 -9.63 -10.41
C PHE A 151 -9.72 -9.79 -9.12
N PHE A 152 -9.03 -8.74 -8.68
CA PHE A 152 -8.28 -8.65 -7.43
C PHE A 152 -8.75 -7.45 -6.63
N GLY A 153 -8.91 -7.64 -5.34
CA GLY A 153 -9.33 -6.60 -4.39
C GLY A 153 -10.52 -7.03 -3.56
N THR A 154 -11.03 -6.10 -2.75
CA THR A 154 -12.25 -6.26 -1.97
C THR A 154 -13.41 -5.58 -2.69
N GLY A 155 -14.62 -6.09 -2.51
CA GLY A 155 -15.83 -5.52 -3.11
C GLY A 155 -16.52 -6.46 -4.09
N SER A 156 -17.45 -5.93 -4.87
CA SER A 156 -18.22 -6.71 -5.85
C SER A 156 -17.36 -7.07 -7.05
N THR A 157 -17.26 -8.37 -7.34
CA THR A 157 -16.60 -8.87 -8.55
C THR A 157 -17.40 -8.43 -9.78
N PRO A 158 -16.77 -7.77 -10.78
CA PRO A 158 -17.44 -7.41 -12.01
C PRO A 158 -18.01 -8.63 -12.74
N ALA A 159 -19.10 -8.45 -13.48
CA ALA A 159 -19.69 -9.51 -14.27
C ALA A 159 -18.66 -10.05 -15.29
N GLY A 160 -18.64 -11.35 -15.51
CA GLY A 160 -17.66 -11.97 -16.41
C GLY A 160 -16.27 -12.18 -15.83
N SER A 161 -16.02 -11.75 -14.59
CA SER A 161 -14.73 -11.93 -13.93
C SER A 161 -14.77 -12.99 -12.83
N ASN A 162 -13.61 -13.61 -12.56
CA ASN A 162 -13.38 -14.47 -11.40
C ASN A 162 -12.66 -13.68 -10.29
N ALA A 163 -13.11 -13.85 -9.06
CA ALA A 163 -12.43 -13.27 -7.91
C ALA A 163 -11.19 -14.10 -7.54
N TYR A 164 -10.04 -13.46 -7.51
CA TYR A 164 -8.76 -14.04 -7.07
C TYR A 164 -8.39 -13.63 -5.64
N GLY A 165 -9.33 -12.97 -4.94
CA GLY A 165 -9.14 -12.49 -3.58
C GLY A 165 -8.51 -11.10 -3.51
N THR A 166 -7.76 -10.86 -2.44
CA THR A 166 -7.12 -9.56 -2.20
C THR A 166 -6.05 -9.25 -3.25
N ASN A 167 -5.76 -7.98 -3.41
CA ASN A 167 -4.78 -7.53 -4.41
C ASN A 167 -3.33 -7.95 -4.10
N VAL A 168 -3.04 -8.49 -2.90
CA VAL A 168 -1.70 -8.97 -2.52
C VAL A 168 -1.15 -10.03 -3.47
N VAL A 169 -2.01 -10.93 -3.98
CA VAL A 169 -1.59 -12.02 -4.87
C VAL A 169 -0.92 -11.48 -6.13
N LEU A 170 -1.56 -10.50 -6.75
CA LEU A 170 -1.01 -9.79 -7.91
C LEU A 170 0.21 -8.93 -7.56
N LEU A 171 0.13 -8.21 -6.46
CA LEU A 171 1.18 -7.29 -6.05
C LEU A 171 2.48 -7.99 -5.69
N ASN A 172 2.43 -9.19 -5.11
CA ASN A 172 3.63 -9.96 -4.82
C ASN A 172 4.42 -10.28 -6.10
N VAL A 173 3.72 -10.58 -7.19
CA VAL A 173 4.36 -10.82 -8.50
C VAL A 173 4.98 -9.54 -9.06
N LEU A 174 4.22 -8.43 -9.08
CA LEU A 174 4.67 -7.15 -9.62
C LEU A 174 5.81 -6.51 -8.80
N ARG A 175 5.84 -6.76 -7.50
CA ARG A 175 6.88 -6.27 -6.58
C ARG A 175 8.08 -7.21 -6.45
N ASN A 176 8.02 -8.37 -7.09
CA ASN A 176 9.04 -9.42 -6.98
C ASN A 176 9.29 -9.86 -5.52
N ILE A 177 8.24 -10.28 -4.83
CA ILE A 177 8.35 -10.80 -3.46
C ILE A 177 8.84 -12.24 -3.51
N THR A 178 10.13 -12.44 -3.29
CA THR A 178 10.81 -13.74 -3.45
C THR A 178 10.40 -14.80 -2.42
N THR A 179 9.69 -14.40 -1.35
CA THR A 179 9.11 -15.32 -0.38
C THR A 179 7.78 -15.92 -0.83
N ASP A 180 7.17 -15.40 -1.91
CA ASP A 180 5.95 -15.93 -2.49
C ASP A 180 6.30 -16.85 -3.67
N PRO A 181 5.99 -18.16 -3.59
CA PRO A 181 6.29 -19.12 -4.65
C PRO A 181 5.66 -18.76 -6.00
N ASN A 182 4.45 -18.19 -6.00
CA ASN A 182 3.79 -17.73 -7.23
C ASN A 182 4.53 -16.56 -7.87
N ALA A 183 5.00 -15.62 -7.05
CA ALA A 183 5.78 -14.50 -7.55
C ALA A 183 7.09 -14.98 -8.20
N VAL A 184 7.78 -15.94 -7.60
CA VAL A 184 9.00 -16.52 -8.17
C VAL A 184 8.71 -17.27 -9.49
N ALA A 185 7.63 -18.06 -9.53
CA ALA A 185 7.26 -18.84 -10.72
C ALA A 185 6.81 -17.95 -11.90
N LEU A 186 6.07 -16.88 -11.63
CA LEU A 186 5.56 -15.98 -12.66
C LEU A 186 6.58 -14.93 -13.10
N ASN A 187 7.48 -14.50 -12.21
CA ASN A 187 8.50 -13.48 -12.46
C ASN A 187 9.93 -14.05 -12.30
N PRO A 188 10.35 -15.01 -13.15
CA PRO A 188 11.65 -15.67 -13.01
C PRO A 188 12.84 -14.74 -13.25
N ARG A 189 12.66 -13.62 -13.94
CA ARG A 189 13.72 -12.60 -14.16
C ARG A 189 13.84 -11.64 -12.98
N GLN A 190 12.98 -11.77 -11.98
CA GLN A 190 12.99 -10.97 -10.76
C GLN A 190 12.93 -9.45 -10.99
N ILE A 191 12.15 -9.04 -11.99
CA ILE A 191 11.97 -7.64 -12.34
C ILE A 191 10.94 -7.01 -11.41
N VAL A 192 11.26 -5.85 -10.85
CA VAL A 192 10.30 -5.06 -10.05
C VAL A 192 9.54 -4.13 -11.00
N PHE A 193 8.26 -4.41 -11.23
CA PHE A 193 7.38 -3.59 -12.08
C PHE A 193 6.65 -2.52 -11.29
N LEU A 194 6.43 -2.73 -9.98
CA LEU A 194 5.71 -1.81 -9.12
C LEU A 194 6.42 -1.70 -7.76
N SER A 195 6.68 -0.47 -7.31
CA SER A 195 7.35 -0.23 -6.02
C SER A 195 6.61 0.86 -5.23
N PRO A 196 5.41 0.59 -4.71
CA PRO A 196 4.65 1.55 -3.94
C PRO A 196 5.26 1.75 -2.55
N GLY A 197 5.03 2.93 -1.98
CA GLY A 197 5.42 3.21 -0.60
C GLY A 197 4.62 2.40 0.43
N GLY A 198 5.11 2.36 1.67
CA GLY A 198 4.38 1.76 2.78
C GLY A 198 3.17 2.60 3.20
N ALA A 199 2.13 1.94 3.71
CA ALA A 199 0.95 2.61 4.24
C ALA A 199 1.30 3.46 5.47
N LYS A 200 0.65 4.62 5.59
CA LYS A 200 0.93 5.60 6.66
C LYS A 200 0.37 5.20 8.02
N ASN A 201 -0.72 4.44 8.03
CA ASN A 201 -1.41 4.01 9.24
C ASN A 201 -1.46 2.48 9.29
N THR A 202 -1.62 1.94 10.49
CA THR A 202 -1.77 0.49 10.70
C THR A 202 -3.24 0.06 10.76
N VAL A 203 -4.14 0.92 11.25
CA VAL A 203 -5.58 0.60 11.41
C VAL A 203 -6.41 1.87 11.22
N PRO A 204 -7.20 1.98 10.15
CA PRO A 204 -7.04 1.26 8.88
C PRO A 204 -5.79 1.73 8.14
N PRO A 205 -5.13 0.85 7.38
CA PRO A 205 -3.99 1.23 6.55
C PRO A 205 -4.44 2.17 5.43
N ARG A 206 -3.60 3.16 5.06
CA ARG A 206 -3.96 4.18 4.06
C ARG A 206 -2.78 4.57 3.18
N GLY A 207 -3.06 4.67 1.89
CA GLY A 207 -2.14 5.24 0.90
C GLY A 207 -0.82 4.52 0.77
N GLY A 208 -0.83 3.21 0.59
CA GLY A 208 0.38 2.40 0.44
C GLY A 208 0.18 0.92 0.74
N ILE A 209 1.27 0.18 0.80
CA ILE A 209 1.29 -1.23 1.17
C ILE A 209 1.24 -1.36 2.70
N ALA A 210 0.25 -2.08 3.19
CA ALA A 210 0.15 -2.37 4.62
C ALA A 210 1.14 -3.48 5.03
N THR A 211 1.74 -3.33 6.22
CA THR A 211 2.69 -4.34 6.75
C THR A 211 2.00 -5.58 7.29
N ALA A 212 0.70 -5.50 7.61
CA ALA A 212 -0.06 -6.58 8.22
C ALA A 212 -0.46 -7.66 7.20
N ASP A 213 -0.84 -7.28 6.00
CA ASP A 213 -1.41 -8.17 4.98
C ASP A 213 -0.77 -8.00 3.58
N ASN A 214 0.17 -7.08 3.44
CA ASN A 214 0.84 -6.71 2.18
C ASN A 214 -0.10 -6.24 1.06
N CYS A 215 -1.35 -5.92 1.38
CA CYS A 215 -2.29 -5.34 0.43
C CYS A 215 -2.00 -3.87 0.15
N TYR A 216 -2.36 -3.40 -1.03
CA TYR A 216 -2.22 -2.01 -1.43
C TYR A 216 -3.53 -1.26 -1.18
N TYR A 217 -3.45 -0.27 -0.33
CA TYR A 217 -4.59 0.54 0.11
C TYR A 217 -4.55 1.93 -0.49
N ASP A 218 -5.71 2.42 -0.83
CA ASP A 218 -5.92 3.79 -1.28
C ASP A 218 -5.79 4.81 -0.11
N PRO A 219 -5.80 6.11 -0.37
CA PRO A 219 -5.69 7.14 0.66
C PRO A 219 -6.86 7.18 1.66
N TRP A 220 -7.95 6.47 1.41
CA TRP A 220 -9.11 6.41 2.30
C TRP A 220 -9.16 5.11 3.12
N GLY A 221 -8.44 4.06 2.71
CA GLY A 221 -8.32 2.81 3.44
C GLY A 221 -9.04 1.62 2.79
N SER A 222 -9.45 1.75 1.53
CA SER A 222 -9.95 0.65 0.72
C SER A 222 -8.82 0.03 -0.10
N GLN A 223 -8.87 -1.28 -0.37
CA GLN A 223 -7.93 -1.90 -1.29
C GLN A 223 -8.21 -1.44 -2.72
N TYR A 224 -7.15 -1.23 -3.49
CA TYR A 224 -7.31 -1.03 -4.93
C TYR A 224 -7.91 -2.26 -5.58
N ALA A 225 -8.92 -2.05 -6.41
CA ALA A 225 -9.54 -3.07 -7.25
C ALA A 225 -8.85 -3.10 -8.61
N ILE A 226 -8.55 -4.30 -9.10
CA ILE A 226 -7.80 -4.50 -10.34
C ILE A 226 -8.51 -5.59 -11.14
N VAL A 227 -8.76 -5.34 -12.43
CA VAL A 227 -9.28 -6.33 -13.37
C VAL A 227 -8.28 -6.51 -14.50
N ILE A 228 -8.03 -7.75 -14.87
CA ILE A 228 -7.08 -8.14 -15.92
C ILE A 228 -7.80 -9.04 -16.91
N ASP A 229 -7.66 -8.74 -18.19
CA ASP A 229 -8.14 -9.53 -19.32
C ASP A 229 -7.34 -10.85 -19.42
N THR A 230 -7.75 -11.86 -18.67
CA THR A 230 -7.09 -13.16 -18.65
C THR A 230 -7.65 -14.16 -19.63
N ASN A 231 -8.77 -13.84 -20.29
CA ASN A 231 -9.34 -14.60 -21.39
C ASN A 231 -8.79 -14.14 -22.77
N TYR A 232 -8.02 -13.03 -22.79
CA TYR A 232 -7.34 -12.47 -24.00
C TYR A 232 -8.30 -12.06 -25.11
N ASP A 233 -9.52 -11.64 -24.79
CA ASP A 233 -10.48 -11.13 -25.76
C ASP A 233 -10.35 -9.61 -26.02
N ASN A 234 -9.37 -8.97 -25.38
CA ASN A 234 -9.10 -7.52 -25.39
C ASN A 234 -10.26 -6.66 -24.87
N THR A 235 -11.09 -7.25 -24.02
CA THR A 235 -12.19 -6.54 -23.39
C THR A 235 -12.30 -6.86 -21.89
N ILE A 236 -12.73 -5.90 -21.12
CA ILE A 236 -13.02 -6.03 -19.70
C ILE A 236 -14.44 -5.51 -19.48
N THR A 237 -15.26 -6.24 -18.76
CA THR A 237 -16.59 -5.72 -18.36
C THR A 237 -16.42 -4.50 -17.46
N ASN A 238 -17.04 -3.38 -17.84
CA ASN A 238 -17.02 -2.19 -17.01
C ASN A 238 -17.76 -2.44 -15.70
N PRO A 239 -17.13 -2.26 -14.53
CA PRO A 239 -17.81 -2.43 -13.24
C PRO A 239 -18.94 -1.42 -13.00
N TYR A 240 -18.91 -0.29 -13.73
CA TYR A 240 -19.92 0.75 -13.59
C TYR A 240 -21.03 0.63 -14.64
N SER A 241 -22.25 0.97 -14.23
CA SER A 241 -23.45 0.84 -15.07
C SER A 241 -23.96 2.18 -15.62
N ASP A 242 -23.06 3.18 -15.74
CA ASP A 242 -23.42 4.48 -16.31
C ASP A 242 -23.73 4.35 -17.80
N SER A 243 -24.93 4.80 -18.19
CA SER A 243 -25.36 4.81 -19.58
C SER A 243 -24.91 6.04 -20.36
N ASP A 244 -24.46 7.09 -19.65
CA ASP A 244 -23.97 8.35 -20.24
C ASP A 244 -22.48 8.31 -20.62
N GLY A 245 -21.80 7.17 -20.41
CA GLY A 245 -20.40 6.99 -20.73
C GLY A 245 -19.42 7.67 -19.76
N SER A 246 -19.88 8.16 -18.60
CA SER A 246 -19.04 8.83 -17.62
C SER A 246 -17.91 7.94 -17.06
N ALA A 247 -18.16 6.62 -17.00
CA ALA A 247 -17.16 5.60 -16.64
C ALA A 247 -16.58 4.87 -17.86
N GLY A 248 -16.76 5.36 -19.06
CA GLY A 248 -16.42 4.67 -20.30
C GLY A 248 -17.52 3.74 -20.78
N THR A 249 -17.39 3.27 -22.02
CA THR A 249 -18.34 2.34 -22.65
C THR A 249 -18.11 0.91 -22.18
N THR A 250 -19.17 0.11 -22.13
CA THR A 250 -19.06 -1.34 -21.90
C THR A 250 -19.08 -2.08 -23.24
N PRO A 251 -18.13 -3.03 -23.50
CA PRO A 251 -16.96 -3.36 -22.66
C PRO A 251 -15.82 -2.33 -22.79
N LEU A 252 -14.97 -2.27 -21.78
CA LEU A 252 -13.71 -1.50 -21.81
C LEU A 252 -12.70 -2.24 -22.67
N ARG A 253 -11.98 -1.53 -23.55
CA ARG A 253 -10.96 -2.11 -24.43
C ARG A 253 -9.56 -1.88 -23.84
N PHE A 254 -9.28 -2.58 -22.75
CA PHE A 254 -8.01 -2.53 -22.02
C PHE A 254 -7.61 -3.92 -21.58
N GLY A 255 -6.30 -4.20 -21.56
CA GLY A 255 -5.77 -5.45 -21.03
C GLY A 255 -5.71 -5.51 -19.50
N ALA A 256 -5.67 -4.35 -18.84
CA ALA A 256 -5.75 -4.24 -17.40
C ALA A 256 -6.32 -2.89 -17.00
N VAL A 257 -7.17 -2.88 -15.99
CA VAL A 257 -7.70 -1.67 -15.37
C VAL A 257 -7.60 -1.76 -13.87
N ALA A 258 -7.41 -0.61 -13.23
CA ALA A 258 -7.39 -0.49 -11.78
C ALA A 258 -8.28 0.68 -11.34
N TYR A 259 -8.89 0.56 -10.18
CA TYR A 259 -9.73 1.62 -9.62
C TYR A 259 -9.73 1.62 -8.09
N SER A 260 -10.04 2.77 -7.53
CA SER A 260 -10.25 2.98 -6.10
C SER A 260 -11.72 3.30 -5.88
N TYR A 261 -12.27 2.78 -4.80
CA TYR A 261 -13.63 3.08 -4.35
C TYR A 261 -13.77 4.48 -3.73
N GLY A 262 -12.68 5.24 -3.70
CA GLY A 262 -12.71 6.61 -3.20
C GLY A 262 -13.08 6.72 -1.72
N LYS A 263 -13.75 7.82 -1.41
CA LYS A 263 -14.03 8.22 -0.03
C LYS A 263 -15.09 7.36 0.66
N ASN A 264 -16.07 6.85 -0.09
CA ASN A 264 -17.16 6.03 0.44
C ASN A 264 -16.80 4.54 0.61
N GLY A 265 -15.72 4.08 -0.01
CA GLY A 265 -15.25 2.70 0.09
C GLY A 265 -16.15 1.66 -0.59
N ALA A 266 -17.04 2.09 -1.49
CA ALA A 266 -17.95 1.23 -2.24
C ALA A 266 -18.00 1.63 -3.71
N LEU A 267 -18.37 0.72 -4.59
CA LEU A 267 -18.47 0.96 -6.03
C LEU A 267 -19.59 1.97 -6.34
N GLY A 268 -19.22 3.08 -6.92
CA GLY A 268 -20.15 4.17 -7.25
C GLY A 268 -20.52 5.03 -6.06
N GLY A 269 -21.54 5.90 -6.25
CA GLY A 269 -22.03 6.80 -5.22
C GLY A 269 -23.03 6.17 -4.27
N GLY A 270 -23.28 6.80 -3.14
CA GLY A 270 -24.50 6.61 -2.34
C GLY A 270 -24.57 5.39 -1.41
N SER A 271 -23.53 4.62 -1.15
CA SER A 271 -23.62 3.52 -0.19
C SER A 271 -23.08 3.86 1.20
N ALA A 272 -23.85 3.52 2.20
CA ALA A 272 -23.80 4.04 3.55
C ALA A 272 -23.00 3.21 4.56
N SER A 273 -22.06 2.39 4.15
CA SER A 273 -21.27 1.57 5.10
C SER A 273 -20.00 2.24 5.58
N SER A 274 -19.65 3.37 4.99
CA SER A 274 -18.44 4.12 5.34
C SER A 274 -18.78 5.33 6.21
N PRO A 275 -17.93 5.72 7.16
CA PRO A 275 -18.11 6.97 7.91
C PRO A 275 -18.09 8.24 7.03
N TYR A 276 -17.91 8.10 5.74
CA TYR A 276 -17.85 9.18 4.74
C TYR A 276 -19.14 9.25 3.90
N THR A 277 -20.27 9.26 4.53
CA THR A 277 -21.62 8.89 4.05
C THR A 277 -22.34 9.84 3.12
N SER A 278 -21.81 10.92 2.62
CA SER A 278 -22.58 11.85 1.78
C SER A 278 -21.92 12.15 0.46
N GLU A 279 -21.81 11.13 -0.40
CA GLU A 279 -21.52 11.35 -1.80
C GLU A 279 -22.81 11.37 -2.60
N GLY A 280 -22.91 12.30 -3.55
CA GLY A 280 -23.96 12.28 -4.56
C GLY A 280 -23.78 11.05 -5.46
N GLY A 281 -24.83 10.67 -6.16
CA GLY A 281 -24.81 9.53 -7.07
C GLY A 281 -25.51 8.30 -6.53
N SER A 282 -25.45 7.21 -7.29
CA SER A 282 -26.12 5.94 -6.97
C SER A 282 -25.13 4.80 -6.96
N ALA A 283 -25.44 3.73 -6.24
CA ALA A 283 -24.64 2.52 -6.19
C ALA A 283 -24.36 1.98 -7.61
N GLY A 284 -23.12 1.59 -7.88
CA GLY A 284 -22.70 1.12 -9.20
C GLY A 284 -22.66 2.18 -10.30
N LYS A 285 -22.84 3.46 -9.98
CA LYS A 285 -22.71 4.59 -10.92
C LYS A 285 -21.45 5.39 -10.60
N PHE A 286 -20.62 5.60 -11.60
CA PHE A 286 -19.44 6.45 -11.46
C PHE A 286 -19.78 7.92 -11.30
N LYS A 287 -20.81 8.37 -12.03
CA LYS A 287 -21.24 9.77 -11.99
C LYS A 287 -21.68 10.19 -10.60
N GLY A 288 -21.04 11.21 -10.06
CA GLY A 288 -21.30 11.72 -8.72
C GLY A 288 -20.63 10.95 -7.59
N SER A 289 -19.83 9.94 -7.90
CA SER A 289 -19.01 9.21 -6.91
C SER A 289 -17.66 9.88 -6.69
N SER A 290 -16.93 9.41 -5.67
CA SER A 290 -15.53 9.76 -5.43
C SER A 290 -14.54 8.77 -6.02
N ASP A 291 -15.03 7.78 -6.74
CA ASP A 291 -14.22 6.72 -7.31
C ASP A 291 -13.15 7.26 -8.27
N ILE A 292 -12.05 6.57 -8.35
CA ILE A 292 -10.90 6.97 -9.16
C ILE A 292 -10.57 5.81 -10.11
N LEU A 293 -10.55 6.08 -11.41
CA LEU A 293 -10.34 5.08 -12.48
C LEU A 293 -8.97 5.25 -13.13
N SER A 294 -8.38 4.16 -13.62
CA SER A 294 -7.12 4.21 -14.40
C SER A 294 -7.35 4.59 -15.87
N TRP A 295 -8.56 4.37 -16.37
CA TRP A 295 -8.97 4.66 -17.74
C TRP A 295 -9.75 5.95 -17.88
#